data_edacf442028622fa019903747709b7d0
#
_entry.id   edacf442028622fa019903747709b7d0
#
_cell.length_a   1.000
_cell.length_b   1.000
_cell.length_c   1.000
_cell.angle_alpha   90.00
_cell.angle_beta   90.00
_cell.angle_gamma   90.00
#
_symmetry.space_group_name_H-M   'P 1'
#
loop_
_entity.id
_entity.type
_entity.pdbx_description
1 polymer ?
#
loop_
_entity_poly.entity_id
_entity_poly.type
_entity_poly.pdbx_seq_one_letter_code
_entity_poly.pdbx_strand_id
1 'polypeptide(L)'
;GYELVMPPLLEHLESLLTGTGEALDLQTFKLVDQLSGRSLGLRADTTPQVARIDAHLLNRKGVTRLCYCGPVVHTRPDRPHATREPLQFGAEIYGHAGLEADLEAVQLSLDCLRVANVQDTSVDLADVRIVRSLLAGVPVDAPLLQSIHTALANKDASELAFLSRDFPAASREGLLALLQMYGDEEVLVEAEKALQRTPGVREVLLNLKWLASRVQGVRVSFDLADLRGYAYYS
;
A
#
# COMPACT_ATOMS: atom_id res chain seq x y z
N GLY A 1 14.02 -11.90 -15.19
CA GLY A 1 13.35 -10.66 -15.57
C GLY A 1 11.85 -10.72 -15.32
N TYR A 2 11.15 -9.62 -15.57
CA TYR A 2 9.68 -9.54 -15.47
C TYR A 2 9.04 -9.95 -16.80
N GLU A 3 7.91 -10.65 -16.71
CA GLU A 3 7.08 -11.05 -17.86
C GLU A 3 5.99 -10.01 -18.06
N LEU A 4 5.85 -9.49 -19.29
CA LEU A 4 4.84 -8.49 -19.62
C LEU A 4 3.46 -9.14 -19.75
N VAL A 5 2.49 -8.58 -19.04
CA VAL A 5 1.06 -8.93 -19.17
C VAL A 5 0.26 -7.71 -19.62
N MET A 6 -0.74 -7.96 -20.46
CA MET A 6 -1.61 -6.91 -21.01
C MET A 6 -3.07 -7.23 -20.76
N PRO A 7 -3.59 -6.95 -19.55
CA PRO A 7 -5.00 -7.16 -19.24
C PRO A 7 -5.89 -6.21 -20.06
N PRO A 8 -7.16 -6.59 -20.36
CA PRO A 8 -8.08 -5.73 -21.09
C PRO A 8 -8.44 -4.48 -20.28
N LEU A 9 -8.70 -3.36 -20.97
CA LEU A 9 -9.16 -2.11 -20.34
C LEU A 9 -10.62 -2.24 -19.85
N LEU A 10 -11.45 -2.93 -20.60
CA LEU A 10 -12.86 -3.16 -20.32
C LEU A 10 -13.08 -4.61 -19.88
N GLU A 11 -13.73 -4.81 -18.74
CA GLU A 11 -13.97 -6.14 -18.18
C GLU A 11 -15.30 -6.18 -17.39
N HIS A 12 -15.77 -7.36 -17.03
CA HIS A 12 -16.90 -7.49 -16.11
C HIS A 12 -16.61 -6.81 -14.78
N LEU A 13 -17.55 -5.99 -14.31
CA LEU A 13 -17.37 -5.16 -13.11
C LEU A 13 -17.02 -6.01 -11.89
N GLU A 14 -17.68 -7.13 -11.70
CA GLU A 14 -17.41 -8.09 -10.62
C GLU A 14 -15.97 -8.61 -10.64
N SER A 15 -15.38 -8.80 -11.82
CA SER A 15 -14.00 -9.24 -11.97
C SER A 15 -12.98 -8.15 -11.64
N LEU A 16 -13.30 -6.89 -11.97
CA LEU A 16 -12.45 -5.74 -11.67
C LEU A 16 -12.41 -5.41 -10.18
N LEU A 17 -13.52 -5.65 -9.48
CA LEU A 17 -13.67 -5.26 -8.07
C LEU A 17 -13.39 -6.41 -7.09
N THR A 18 -13.09 -7.61 -7.57
CA THR A 18 -12.74 -8.74 -6.69
C THR A 18 -11.47 -8.44 -5.92
N GLY A 19 -11.56 -8.46 -4.59
CA GLY A 19 -10.41 -8.23 -3.69
C GLY A 19 -9.96 -6.78 -3.61
N THR A 20 -10.78 -5.82 -4.07
CA THR A 20 -10.47 -4.38 -4.02
C THR A 20 -11.35 -3.68 -2.99
N GLY A 21 -10.83 -2.57 -2.44
CA GLY A 21 -11.58 -1.75 -1.48
C GLY A 21 -12.62 -0.82 -2.15
N GLU A 22 -13.48 -0.20 -1.32
CA GLU A 22 -14.52 0.73 -1.75
C GLU A 22 -13.97 1.92 -2.56
N ALA A 23 -12.75 2.36 -2.26
CA ALA A 23 -12.11 3.48 -2.96
C ALA A 23 -11.94 3.20 -4.46
N LEU A 24 -11.56 1.98 -4.84
CA LEU A 24 -11.40 1.61 -6.24
C LEU A 24 -12.76 1.46 -6.96
N ASP A 25 -13.79 0.98 -6.26
CA ASP A 25 -15.15 0.93 -6.79
C ASP A 25 -15.68 2.33 -7.17
N LEU A 26 -15.41 3.33 -6.32
CA LEU A 26 -15.77 4.72 -6.59
C LEU A 26 -15.00 5.35 -7.76
N GLN A 27 -13.78 4.89 -8.02
CA GLN A 27 -12.96 5.36 -9.13
C GLN A 27 -13.27 4.65 -10.46
N THR A 28 -13.98 3.54 -10.43
CA THR A 28 -14.27 2.71 -11.61
C THR A 28 -15.48 3.24 -12.39
N PHE A 29 -15.32 3.51 -13.70
CA PHE A 29 -16.44 3.75 -14.59
C PHE A 29 -17.25 2.49 -14.80
N LYS A 30 -18.55 2.59 -14.60
CA LYS A 30 -19.50 1.49 -14.73
C LYS A 30 -20.34 1.68 -16.01
N LEU A 31 -20.44 0.61 -16.80
CA LEU A 31 -21.13 0.57 -18.08
C LEU A 31 -22.09 -0.63 -18.09
N VAL A 32 -23.04 -0.61 -19.00
CA VAL A 32 -23.90 -1.77 -19.26
C VAL A 32 -23.60 -2.31 -20.65
N ASP A 33 -23.27 -3.59 -20.73
CA ASP A 33 -23.12 -4.27 -22.01
C ASP A 33 -24.49 -4.41 -22.69
N GLN A 34 -24.63 -3.82 -23.86
CA GLN A 34 -25.90 -3.81 -24.60
C GLN A 34 -26.31 -5.19 -25.14
N LEU A 35 -25.37 -6.13 -25.26
CA LEU A 35 -25.65 -7.47 -25.77
C LEU A 35 -26.11 -8.42 -24.66
N SER A 36 -25.44 -8.38 -23.51
CA SER A 36 -25.70 -9.31 -22.41
C SER A 36 -26.50 -8.71 -21.25
N GLY A 37 -26.61 -7.37 -21.17
CA GLY A 37 -27.22 -6.66 -20.05
C GLY A 37 -26.35 -6.67 -18.78
N ARG A 38 -25.13 -7.22 -18.82
CA ARG A 38 -24.24 -7.32 -17.67
C ARG A 38 -23.49 -5.99 -17.42
N SER A 39 -23.14 -5.77 -16.17
CA SER A 39 -22.30 -4.63 -15.79
C SER A 39 -20.85 -4.87 -16.19
N LEU A 40 -20.28 -3.88 -16.88
CA LEU A 40 -18.86 -3.79 -17.22
C LEU A 40 -18.24 -2.62 -16.50
N GLY A 41 -16.90 -2.59 -16.40
CA GLY A 41 -16.15 -1.46 -15.89
C GLY A 41 -14.91 -1.17 -16.73
N LEU A 42 -14.51 0.09 -16.75
CA LEU A 42 -13.17 0.47 -17.21
C LEU A 42 -12.23 0.41 -16.03
N ARG A 43 -11.12 -0.30 -16.18
CA ARG A 43 -10.17 -0.46 -15.08
C ARG A 43 -9.66 0.89 -14.56
N ALA A 44 -9.76 1.10 -13.27
CA ALA A 44 -9.15 2.23 -12.58
C ALA A 44 -7.74 1.92 -12.08
N ASP A 45 -7.40 0.62 -11.99
CA ASP A 45 -6.09 0.10 -11.62
C ASP A 45 -5.83 -1.26 -12.28
N THR A 46 -4.59 -1.50 -12.67
CA THR A 46 -4.18 -2.74 -13.33
C THR A 46 -3.79 -3.84 -12.35
N THR A 47 -3.33 -3.50 -11.15
CA THR A 47 -2.84 -4.45 -10.12
C THR A 47 -3.83 -5.59 -9.83
N PRO A 48 -5.14 -5.35 -9.60
CA PRO A 48 -6.08 -6.43 -9.31
C PRO A 48 -6.22 -7.43 -10.47
N GLN A 49 -6.16 -6.95 -11.71
CA GLN A 49 -6.19 -7.83 -12.88
C GLN A 49 -4.93 -8.71 -12.97
N VAL A 50 -3.75 -8.14 -12.67
CA VAL A 50 -2.48 -8.87 -12.69
C VAL A 50 -2.43 -9.90 -11.57
N ALA A 51 -2.90 -9.56 -10.37
CA ALA A 51 -3.04 -10.51 -9.25
C ALA A 51 -3.95 -11.69 -9.64
N ARG A 52 -5.06 -11.43 -10.32
CA ARG A 52 -5.96 -12.48 -10.81
C ARG A 52 -5.33 -13.33 -11.93
N ILE A 53 -4.53 -12.72 -12.81
CA ILE A 53 -3.76 -13.46 -13.84
C ILE A 53 -2.81 -14.43 -13.16
N ASP A 54 -2.04 -14.01 -12.14
CA ASP A 54 -1.16 -14.90 -11.39
C ASP A 54 -1.93 -16.03 -10.72
N ALA A 55 -2.98 -15.68 -9.96
CA ALA A 55 -3.73 -16.65 -9.14
C ALA A 55 -4.53 -17.67 -9.95
N HIS A 56 -5.10 -17.30 -11.10
CA HIS A 56 -6.09 -18.12 -11.81
C HIS A 56 -5.67 -18.56 -13.22
N LEU A 57 -4.83 -17.81 -13.90
CA LEU A 57 -4.39 -18.15 -15.24
C LEU A 57 -2.99 -18.80 -15.26
N LEU A 58 -2.03 -18.19 -14.55
CA LEU A 58 -0.67 -18.72 -14.51
C LEU A 58 -0.56 -19.83 -13.46
N ASN A 59 -1.08 -19.59 -12.26
CA ASN A 59 -1.09 -20.53 -11.13
C ASN A 59 0.25 -21.29 -10.99
N ARG A 60 1.37 -20.57 -11.08
CA ARG A 60 2.73 -21.13 -11.06
C ARG A 60 3.17 -21.40 -9.62
N LYS A 61 3.95 -22.48 -9.45
CA LYS A 61 4.66 -22.70 -8.20
C LYS A 61 5.95 -21.87 -8.20
N GLY A 62 6.25 -21.23 -7.07
CA GLY A 62 7.47 -20.43 -6.88
C GLY A 62 7.26 -18.95 -7.15
N VAL A 63 8.35 -18.25 -7.42
CA VAL A 63 8.32 -16.78 -7.57
C VAL A 63 7.93 -16.40 -8.99
N THR A 64 6.87 -15.60 -9.11
CA THR A 64 6.41 -15.04 -10.39
C THR A 64 6.68 -13.52 -10.37
N ARG A 65 7.22 -13.00 -11.46
CA ARG A 65 7.47 -11.57 -11.68
C ARG A 65 6.73 -11.11 -12.90
N LEU A 66 5.75 -10.24 -12.73
CA LEU A 66 4.93 -9.69 -13.82
C LEU A 66 5.12 -8.19 -13.90
N CYS A 67 5.04 -7.64 -15.11
CA CYS A 67 4.99 -6.19 -15.31
C CYS A 67 3.90 -5.84 -16.32
N TYR A 68 3.45 -4.61 -16.26
CA TYR A 68 2.40 -4.10 -17.13
C TYR A 68 2.62 -2.62 -17.46
N CYS A 69 2.06 -2.20 -18.59
CA CYS A 69 1.98 -0.81 -18.99
C CYS A 69 0.71 -0.61 -19.81
N GLY A 70 -0.14 0.33 -19.42
CA GLY A 70 -1.38 0.59 -20.12
C GLY A 70 -2.20 1.72 -19.51
N PRO A 71 -3.22 2.21 -20.21
CA PRO A 71 -4.10 3.24 -19.67
C PRO A 71 -4.97 2.70 -18.54
N VAL A 72 -5.26 3.55 -17.56
CA VAL A 72 -6.33 3.38 -16.58
C VAL A 72 -7.28 4.57 -16.68
N VAL A 73 -8.52 4.45 -16.19
CA VAL A 73 -9.50 5.52 -16.33
C VAL A 73 -10.19 5.76 -14.99
N HIS A 74 -10.05 6.99 -14.48
CA HIS A 74 -10.60 7.39 -13.19
C HIS A 74 -11.88 8.21 -13.35
N THR A 75 -12.92 7.91 -12.58
CA THR A 75 -14.14 8.72 -12.52
C THR A 75 -13.85 10.13 -12.02
N ARG A 76 -12.86 10.30 -11.17
CA ARG A 76 -12.43 11.58 -10.62
C ARG A 76 -10.91 11.73 -10.74
N PRO A 77 -10.42 12.91 -11.13
CA PRO A 77 -8.99 13.17 -11.11
C PRO A 77 -8.49 13.27 -9.68
N ASP A 78 -7.28 12.76 -9.41
CA ASP A 78 -6.67 12.78 -8.07
C ASP A 78 -6.31 14.20 -7.60
N ARG A 79 -6.12 15.12 -8.53
CA ARG A 79 -5.78 16.53 -8.29
C ARG A 79 -6.45 17.41 -9.34
N PRO A 80 -6.69 18.71 -9.03
CA PRO A 80 -7.10 19.67 -10.05
C PRO A 80 -6.15 19.63 -11.26
N HIS A 81 -6.71 19.58 -12.46
CA HIS A 81 -5.97 19.47 -13.74
C HIS A 81 -5.23 18.13 -13.99
N ALA A 82 -5.36 17.13 -13.14
CA ALA A 82 -4.85 15.79 -13.46
C ALA A 82 -5.69 15.14 -14.58
N THR A 83 -5.02 14.36 -15.43
CA THR A 83 -5.74 13.54 -16.42
C THR A 83 -6.60 12.48 -15.75
N ARG A 84 -7.74 12.17 -16.37
CA ARG A 84 -8.57 11.03 -15.98
C ARG A 84 -8.16 9.73 -16.67
N GLU A 85 -7.23 9.79 -17.61
CA GLU A 85 -6.66 8.67 -18.35
C GLU A 85 -5.14 8.65 -18.19
N PRO A 86 -4.62 8.38 -16.98
CA PRO A 86 -3.19 8.24 -16.81
C PRO A 86 -2.68 6.95 -17.44
N LEU A 87 -1.44 6.98 -17.93
CA LEU A 87 -0.71 5.77 -18.27
C LEU A 87 -0.12 5.18 -16.98
N GLN A 88 -0.55 3.98 -16.62
CA GLN A 88 -0.01 3.25 -15.50
C GLN A 88 0.98 2.21 -15.98
N PHE A 89 2.16 2.17 -15.37
CA PHE A 89 3.06 1.03 -15.47
C PHE A 89 3.39 0.53 -14.07
N GLY A 90 3.63 -0.76 -13.96
CA GLY A 90 3.93 -1.39 -12.67
C GLY A 90 4.56 -2.76 -12.82
N ALA A 91 5.01 -3.27 -11.69
CA ALA A 91 5.60 -4.59 -11.56
C ALA A 91 5.13 -5.24 -10.26
N GLU A 92 4.88 -6.54 -10.33
CA GLU A 92 4.37 -7.34 -9.22
C GLU A 92 5.27 -8.54 -9.00
N ILE A 93 5.53 -8.89 -7.74
CA ILE A 93 6.27 -10.08 -7.34
C ILE A 93 5.34 -10.94 -6.49
N TYR A 94 5.06 -12.14 -6.94
CA TYR A 94 4.22 -13.12 -6.23
C TYR A 94 5.04 -14.32 -5.78
N GLY A 95 4.62 -14.95 -4.68
CA GLY A 95 5.21 -16.19 -4.19
C GLY A 95 6.54 -16.02 -3.44
N HIS A 96 6.93 -14.80 -3.06
CA HIS A 96 8.12 -14.52 -2.24
C HIS A 96 7.74 -13.66 -1.02
N ALA A 97 7.99 -14.19 0.18
CA ALA A 97 7.65 -13.53 1.44
C ALA A 97 8.84 -12.83 2.13
N GLY A 98 10.03 -12.82 1.52
CA GLY A 98 11.25 -12.25 2.10
C GLY A 98 11.43 -10.78 1.76
N LEU A 99 12.20 -10.08 2.59
CA LEU A 99 12.57 -8.67 2.42
C LEU A 99 13.31 -8.38 1.10
N GLU A 100 13.85 -9.41 0.46
CA GLU A 100 14.51 -9.30 -0.83
C GLU A 100 13.52 -8.89 -1.94
N ALA A 101 12.24 -9.32 -1.83
CA ALA A 101 11.20 -8.88 -2.76
C ALA A 101 10.86 -7.40 -2.55
N ASP A 102 10.77 -6.95 -1.31
CA ASP A 102 10.55 -5.53 -0.98
C ASP A 102 11.71 -4.67 -1.50
N LEU A 103 12.96 -5.13 -1.28
CA LEU A 103 14.13 -4.44 -1.79
C LEU A 103 14.15 -4.38 -3.32
N GLU A 104 13.82 -5.49 -4.01
CA GLU A 104 13.72 -5.55 -5.47
C GLU A 104 12.69 -4.55 -5.99
N ALA A 105 11.51 -4.47 -5.35
CA ALA A 105 10.45 -3.54 -5.73
C ALA A 105 10.88 -2.07 -5.55
N VAL A 106 11.52 -1.73 -4.43
CA VAL A 106 12.03 -0.37 -4.18
C VAL A 106 13.11 0.00 -5.21
N GLN A 107 14.09 -0.88 -5.44
CA GLN A 107 15.15 -0.62 -6.40
C GLN A 107 14.63 -0.46 -7.82
N LEU A 108 13.69 -1.32 -8.24
CA LEU A 108 13.04 -1.21 -9.55
C LEU A 108 12.30 0.11 -9.71
N SER A 109 11.57 0.54 -8.67
CA SER A 109 10.87 1.84 -8.67
C SER A 109 11.83 3.00 -8.84
N LEU A 110 12.96 2.98 -8.13
CA LEU A 110 14.00 4.00 -8.27
C LEU A 110 14.66 4.00 -9.65
N ASP A 111 14.89 2.82 -10.23
CA ASP A 111 15.43 2.71 -11.59
C ASP A 111 14.44 3.25 -12.62
N CYS A 112 13.14 2.98 -12.47
CA CYS A 112 12.10 3.56 -13.33
C CYS A 112 12.09 5.10 -13.25
N LEU A 113 12.20 5.67 -12.05
CA LEU A 113 12.26 7.12 -11.85
C LEU A 113 13.52 7.73 -12.50
N ARG A 114 14.67 7.08 -12.38
CA ARG A 114 15.91 7.50 -13.05
C ARG A 114 15.77 7.50 -14.59
N VAL A 115 15.19 6.43 -15.14
CA VAL A 115 14.95 6.32 -16.58
C VAL A 115 13.97 7.41 -17.05
N ALA A 116 12.97 7.76 -16.23
CA ALA A 116 12.03 8.85 -16.48
C ALA A 116 12.67 10.23 -16.24
N ASN A 117 13.96 10.31 -15.88
CA ASN A 117 14.69 11.54 -15.56
C ASN A 117 14.05 12.37 -14.44
N VAL A 118 13.40 11.69 -13.45
CA VAL A 118 12.91 12.33 -12.24
C VAL A 118 14.09 12.52 -11.29
N GLN A 119 14.35 13.78 -10.92
CA GLN A 119 15.43 14.17 -10.01
C GLN A 119 14.91 14.32 -8.58
N ASP A 120 15.83 14.39 -7.61
CA ASP A 120 15.54 14.70 -6.20
C ASP A 120 14.49 13.77 -5.57
N THR A 121 14.63 12.48 -5.84
CA THR A 121 13.77 11.44 -5.25
C THR A 121 14.21 11.10 -3.84
N SER A 122 13.24 10.82 -2.96
CA SER A 122 13.44 10.23 -1.62
C SER A 122 12.50 9.04 -1.43
N VAL A 123 12.84 8.18 -0.48
CA VAL A 123 12.03 7.02 -0.12
C VAL A 123 11.63 7.15 1.34
N ASP A 124 10.32 7.16 1.61
CA ASP A 124 9.77 7.01 2.96
C ASP A 124 9.37 5.54 3.18
N LEU A 125 9.90 4.94 4.25
CA LEU A 125 9.61 3.56 4.62
C LEU A 125 8.64 3.52 5.81
N ALA A 126 7.61 2.68 5.67
CA ALA A 126 6.66 2.36 6.72
C ALA A 126 6.32 0.87 6.70
N ASP A 127 5.72 0.38 7.78
CA ASP A 127 5.27 -1.00 7.85
C ASP A 127 3.97 -1.12 8.66
N VAL A 128 2.91 -1.53 8.00
CA VAL A 128 1.57 -1.67 8.60
C VAL A 128 1.54 -2.66 9.76
N ARG A 129 2.49 -3.58 9.84
CA ARG A 129 2.58 -4.55 10.94
C ARG A 129 2.79 -3.88 12.30
N ILE A 130 3.34 -2.67 12.35
CA ILE A 130 3.47 -1.90 13.59
C ILE A 130 2.08 -1.61 14.16
N VAL A 131 1.19 -1.03 13.37
CA VAL A 131 -0.18 -0.70 13.79
C VAL A 131 -0.98 -1.97 14.09
N ARG A 132 -0.84 -3.02 13.26
CA ARG A 132 -1.45 -4.32 13.54
C ARG A 132 -1.00 -4.90 14.88
N SER A 133 0.28 -4.77 15.23
CA SER A 133 0.82 -5.23 16.52
C SER A 133 0.26 -4.43 17.69
N LEU A 134 0.08 -3.12 17.53
CA LEU A 134 -0.52 -2.25 18.55
C LEU A 134 -2.00 -2.53 18.75
N LEU A 135 -2.71 -2.98 17.72
CA LEU A 135 -4.13 -3.34 17.76
C LEU A 135 -4.37 -4.82 18.06
N ALA A 136 -3.32 -5.63 18.26
CA ALA A 136 -3.46 -7.05 18.54
C ALA A 136 -4.26 -7.28 19.83
N GLY A 137 -5.38 -8.02 19.72
CA GLY A 137 -6.29 -8.28 20.84
C GLY A 137 -7.23 -7.12 21.20
N VAL A 138 -7.18 -6.01 20.48
CA VAL A 138 -8.16 -4.92 20.63
C VAL A 138 -9.35 -5.21 19.69
N PRO A 139 -10.60 -5.20 20.18
CA PRO A 139 -11.77 -5.39 19.34
C PRO A 139 -11.99 -4.14 18.46
N VAL A 140 -11.55 -4.20 17.21
CA VAL A 140 -11.68 -3.13 16.23
C VAL A 140 -12.43 -3.68 15.02
N ASP A 141 -13.56 -3.08 14.68
CA ASP A 141 -14.29 -3.40 13.46
C ASP A 141 -13.70 -2.63 12.26
N ALA A 142 -14.12 -2.98 11.05
CA ALA A 142 -13.59 -2.38 9.84
C ALA A 142 -13.80 -0.85 9.75
N PRO A 143 -14.99 -0.28 10.13
CA PRO A 143 -15.18 1.18 10.14
C PRO A 143 -14.25 1.90 11.12
N LEU A 144 -14.08 1.36 12.34
CA LEU A 144 -13.18 1.94 13.34
C LEU A 144 -11.71 1.86 12.89
N LEU A 145 -11.30 0.74 12.31
CA LEU A 145 -9.97 0.56 11.75
C LEU A 145 -9.68 1.61 10.66
N GLN A 146 -10.62 1.82 9.75
CA GLN A 146 -10.51 2.84 8.71
C GLN A 146 -10.39 4.27 9.30
N SER A 147 -11.16 4.57 10.36
CA SER A 147 -11.08 5.86 11.05
C SER A 147 -9.72 6.05 11.73
N ILE A 148 -9.17 5.01 12.37
CA ILE A 148 -7.83 5.02 12.95
C ILE A 148 -6.76 5.27 11.88
N HIS A 149 -6.84 4.58 10.74
CA HIS A 149 -5.91 4.79 9.62
C HIS A 149 -5.98 6.21 9.09
N THR A 150 -7.18 6.77 8.96
CA THR A 150 -7.39 8.15 8.52
C THR A 150 -6.79 9.15 9.50
N ALA A 151 -7.01 8.96 10.80
CA ALA A 151 -6.46 9.82 11.85
C ALA A 151 -4.92 9.75 11.89
N LEU A 152 -4.33 8.57 11.72
CA LEU A 152 -2.87 8.38 11.62
C LEU A 152 -2.30 9.08 10.39
N ALA A 153 -2.89 8.89 9.22
CA ALA A 153 -2.45 9.51 7.95
C ALA A 153 -2.51 11.04 8.01
N ASN A 154 -3.53 11.59 8.66
CA ASN A 154 -3.71 13.04 8.84
C ASN A 154 -2.94 13.60 10.05
N LYS A 155 -2.24 12.75 10.82
CA LYS A 155 -1.57 13.12 12.08
C LYS A 155 -2.53 13.81 13.08
N ASP A 156 -3.81 13.39 13.09
CA ASP A 156 -4.83 13.94 13.97
C ASP A 156 -4.80 13.27 15.35
N ALA A 157 -4.06 13.90 16.28
CA ALA A 157 -3.92 13.41 17.64
C ALA A 157 -5.24 13.44 18.42
N SER A 158 -6.11 14.42 18.16
CA SER A 158 -7.37 14.57 18.87
C SER A 158 -8.35 13.47 18.50
N GLU A 159 -8.52 13.23 17.21
CA GLU A 159 -9.35 12.16 16.69
C GLU A 159 -8.83 10.79 17.12
N LEU A 160 -7.51 10.55 16.98
CA LEU A 160 -6.91 9.30 17.39
C LEU A 160 -7.07 9.02 18.90
N ALA A 161 -6.94 10.05 19.75
CA ALA A 161 -7.16 9.93 21.19
C ALA A 161 -8.63 9.61 21.53
N PHE A 162 -9.56 10.17 20.77
CA PHE A 162 -11.01 9.90 20.91
C PHE A 162 -11.32 8.46 20.48
N LEU A 163 -10.86 8.03 19.31
CA LEU A 163 -11.10 6.68 18.79
C LEU A 163 -10.49 5.58 19.68
N SER A 164 -9.33 5.85 20.28
CA SER A 164 -8.61 4.87 21.11
C SER A 164 -8.88 5.01 22.63
N ARG A 165 -9.85 5.81 23.05
CA ARG A 165 -10.11 6.11 24.48
C ARG A 165 -10.36 4.87 25.34
N ASP A 166 -11.01 3.86 24.78
CA ASP A 166 -11.40 2.62 25.46
C ASP A 166 -10.38 1.46 25.22
N PHE A 167 -9.27 1.75 24.53
CA PHE A 167 -8.23 0.76 24.26
C PHE A 167 -7.34 0.54 25.48
N PRO A 168 -6.68 -0.62 25.57
CA PRO A 168 -5.60 -0.83 26.54
C PRO A 168 -4.56 0.30 26.46
N ALA A 169 -4.05 0.73 27.63
CA ALA A 169 -3.12 1.86 27.70
C ALA A 169 -1.92 1.73 26.74
N ALA A 170 -1.32 0.53 26.65
CA ALA A 170 -0.18 0.29 25.76
C ALA A 170 -0.53 0.51 24.27
N SER A 171 -1.72 0.07 23.82
CA SER A 171 -2.18 0.27 22.44
C SER A 171 -2.44 1.74 22.15
N ARG A 172 -3.15 2.42 23.06
CA ARG A 172 -3.47 3.84 22.95
C ARG A 172 -2.22 4.71 22.93
N GLU A 173 -1.33 4.53 23.88
CA GLU A 173 -0.07 5.27 23.98
C GLU A 173 0.82 5.01 22.77
N GLY A 174 0.91 3.75 22.32
CA GLY A 174 1.66 3.37 21.12
C GLY A 174 1.13 4.05 19.86
N LEU A 175 -0.19 4.03 19.63
CA LEU A 175 -0.81 4.69 18.47
C LEU A 175 -0.55 6.20 18.47
N LEU A 176 -0.70 6.87 19.62
CA LEU A 176 -0.44 8.31 19.74
C LEU A 176 1.05 8.64 19.54
N ALA A 177 1.95 7.78 20.01
CA ALA A 177 3.38 7.94 19.83
C ALA A 177 3.77 7.88 18.34
N LEU A 178 3.12 7.04 17.52
CA LEU A 178 3.41 6.94 16.08
C LEU A 178 3.26 8.28 15.34
N LEU A 179 2.40 9.19 15.82
CA LEU A 179 2.20 10.49 15.18
C LEU A 179 3.45 11.36 15.14
N GLN A 180 4.40 11.10 16.05
CA GLN A 180 5.68 11.83 16.15
C GLN A 180 6.86 11.00 15.60
N MET A 181 6.62 9.76 15.17
CA MET A 181 7.66 8.84 14.70
C MET A 181 7.86 8.96 13.19
N TYR A 182 8.45 10.07 12.76
CA TYR A 182 8.84 10.32 11.37
C TYR A 182 10.19 11.06 11.32
N GLY A 183 10.98 10.77 10.31
CA GLY A 183 12.30 11.37 10.12
C GLY A 183 13.36 10.38 9.65
N ASP A 184 14.58 10.60 10.04
CA ASP A 184 15.73 9.77 9.66
C ASP A 184 15.83 8.50 10.56
N GLU A 185 16.93 7.73 10.49
CA GLU A 185 17.07 6.41 11.14
C GLU A 185 16.92 6.45 12.67
N GLU A 186 17.17 7.58 13.32
CA GLU A 186 17.00 7.76 14.75
C GLU A 186 15.58 7.43 15.23
N VAL A 187 14.58 7.65 14.38
CA VAL A 187 13.18 7.31 14.63
C VAL A 187 12.99 5.83 14.96
N LEU A 188 13.74 4.94 14.32
CA LEU A 188 13.68 3.50 14.63
C LEU A 188 14.14 3.16 16.04
N VAL A 189 15.15 3.90 16.55
CA VAL A 189 15.64 3.74 17.91
C VAL A 189 14.63 4.27 18.93
N GLU A 190 13.99 5.39 18.63
CA GLU A 190 12.93 5.96 19.46
C GLU A 190 11.70 5.04 19.49
N ALA A 191 11.30 4.50 18.34
CA ALA A 191 10.21 3.54 18.23
C ALA A 191 10.50 2.25 19.01
N GLU A 192 11.71 1.71 18.96
CA GLU A 192 12.09 0.53 19.74
C GLU A 192 11.94 0.77 21.24
N LYS A 193 12.29 1.95 21.73
CA LYS A 193 12.13 2.32 23.15
C LYS A 193 10.68 2.52 23.54
N ALA A 194 9.91 3.28 22.73
CA ALA A 194 8.53 3.61 23.04
C ALA A 194 7.58 2.40 22.93
N LEU A 195 7.85 1.52 21.97
CA LEU A 195 7.00 0.37 21.64
C LEU A 195 7.56 -0.98 22.15
N GLN A 196 8.56 -0.94 23.04
CA GLN A 196 9.26 -2.13 23.55
C GLN A 196 8.35 -3.20 24.19
N ARG A 197 7.13 -2.80 24.63
CA ARG A 197 6.14 -3.70 25.24
C ARG A 197 5.19 -4.32 24.22
N THR A 198 5.29 -3.94 22.94
CA THR A 198 4.41 -4.44 21.89
C THR A 198 5.09 -5.62 21.17
N PRO A 199 4.57 -6.84 21.32
CA PRO A 199 5.15 -8.02 20.66
C PRO A 199 5.17 -7.84 19.13
N GLY A 200 6.26 -8.30 18.49
CA GLY A 200 6.43 -8.25 17.04
C GLY A 200 6.99 -6.94 16.48
N VAL A 201 6.83 -5.79 17.16
CA VAL A 201 7.32 -4.51 16.65
C VAL A 201 8.84 -4.49 16.45
N ARG A 202 9.60 -5.10 17.36
CA ARG A 202 11.05 -5.15 17.23
C ARG A 202 11.53 -5.80 15.93
N GLU A 203 10.89 -6.89 15.52
CA GLU A 203 11.21 -7.57 14.26
C GLU A 203 10.92 -6.66 13.06
N VAL A 204 9.80 -5.97 13.09
CA VAL A 204 9.41 -5.03 12.03
C VAL A 204 10.42 -3.88 11.90
N LEU A 205 10.86 -3.30 13.03
CA LEU A 205 11.87 -2.23 13.04
C LEU A 205 13.21 -2.73 12.50
N LEU A 206 13.62 -3.96 12.83
CA LEU A 206 14.82 -4.58 12.25
C LEU A 206 14.70 -4.78 10.73
N ASN A 207 13.52 -5.16 10.25
CA ASN A 207 13.25 -5.31 8.82
C ASN A 207 13.35 -3.96 8.09
N LEU A 208 12.76 -2.90 8.64
CA LEU A 208 12.87 -1.55 8.10
C LEU A 208 14.34 -1.06 8.06
N LYS A 209 15.07 -1.30 9.12
CA LYS A 209 16.51 -0.98 9.19
C LYS A 209 17.31 -1.78 8.14
N TRP A 210 17.03 -3.06 7.99
CA TRP A 210 17.68 -3.91 7.00
C TRP A 210 17.42 -3.39 5.58
N LEU A 211 16.16 -3.02 5.27
CA LEU A 211 15.77 -2.49 3.98
C LEU A 211 16.46 -1.15 3.71
N ALA A 212 16.37 -0.21 4.65
CA ALA A 212 17.00 1.11 4.53
C ALA A 212 18.50 1.03 4.29
N SER A 213 19.20 0.11 4.97
CA SER A 213 20.66 -0.06 4.81
C SER A 213 21.08 -0.55 3.41
N ARG A 214 20.13 -1.03 2.59
CA ARG A 214 20.39 -1.59 1.24
C ARG A 214 19.85 -0.70 0.12
N VAL A 215 18.96 0.21 0.39
CA VAL A 215 18.52 1.23 -0.57
C VAL A 215 19.65 2.22 -0.77
N GLN A 216 20.08 2.40 -2.02
CA GLN A 216 21.24 3.23 -2.36
C GLN A 216 20.89 4.35 -3.34
N GLY A 217 21.63 5.46 -3.24
CA GLY A 217 21.55 6.55 -4.20
C GLY A 217 20.38 7.50 -4.02
N VAL A 218 19.63 7.37 -2.92
CA VAL A 218 18.53 8.25 -2.55
C VAL A 218 18.52 8.47 -1.03
N ARG A 219 17.89 9.55 -0.59
CA ARG A 219 17.59 9.75 0.83
C ARG A 219 16.50 8.77 1.26
N VAL A 220 16.72 8.09 2.37
CA VAL A 220 15.71 7.23 3.01
C VAL A 220 15.27 7.90 4.30
N SER A 221 13.96 7.98 4.50
CA SER A 221 13.31 8.44 5.72
C SER A 221 12.22 7.44 6.13
N PHE A 222 11.61 7.68 7.28
CA PHE A 222 10.59 6.81 7.84
C PHE A 222 9.38 7.64 8.25
N ASP A 223 8.17 7.11 8.09
CA ASP A 223 6.97 7.60 8.72
C ASP A 223 6.14 6.41 9.21
N LEU A 224 6.32 6.06 10.50
CA LEU A 224 5.71 4.84 11.06
C LEU A 224 4.19 4.92 11.22
N ALA A 225 3.59 6.08 10.99
CA ALA A 225 2.14 6.27 10.93
C ALA A 225 1.61 6.28 9.48
N ASP A 226 2.46 6.21 8.45
CA ASP A 226 2.01 6.17 7.06
C ASP A 226 1.47 4.79 6.70
N LEU A 227 0.16 4.75 6.45
CA LEU A 227 -0.58 3.54 6.10
C LEU A 227 -1.24 3.63 4.73
N ARG A 228 -0.81 4.56 3.87
CA ARG A 228 -1.41 4.76 2.54
C ARG A 228 -1.40 3.50 1.68
N GLY A 229 -0.39 2.67 1.80
CA GLY A 229 -0.33 1.37 1.13
C GLY A 229 -1.32 0.34 1.67
N TYR A 230 -1.84 0.51 2.88
CA TYR A 230 -2.75 -0.47 3.49
C TYR A 230 -4.15 -0.44 2.87
N ALA A 231 -4.65 0.72 2.46
CA ALA A 231 -5.95 0.86 1.79
C ALA A 231 -6.05 0.04 0.49
N TYR A 232 -4.91 -0.42 -0.03
CA TYR A 232 -4.81 -1.21 -1.24
C TYR A 232 -5.06 -2.71 -1.01
N TYR A 233 -4.81 -3.21 0.21
CA TYR A 233 -4.83 -4.64 0.57
C TYR A 233 -5.84 -4.97 1.67
N SER A 234 -6.78 -4.08 1.95
CA SER A 234 -7.80 -4.24 3.00
C SER A 234 -9.07 -4.92 2.49
#